data_2c8b518d0dabc5e12d8a6972f1eb560c
#
_entry.id   2c8b518d0dabc5e12d8a6972f1eb560c
#
_cell.length_a   1.000
_cell.length_b   1.000
_cell.length_c   1.000
_cell.angle_alpha   90.00
_cell.angle_beta   90.00
_cell.angle_gamma   90.00
#
_symmetry.space_group_name_H-M   'P 1'
#
loop_
_entity.id
_entity.type
_entity.pdbx_description
1 polymer ?
#
loop_
_entity_poly.entity_id
_entity_poly.type
_entity_poly.pdbx_seq_one_letter_code
_entity_poly.pdbx_strand_id
1 'polypeptide(L)'
;IHNQTVAYYRLLDKLRADFPDIEWESCASGGGRIDTGVIEHVQRCWTSDMTDALSRQCIQRWTVQNIAPEYLGAHISQPTSQQTGRTYSVAFRAATAVFHSFGIEWDITKASDADLQELASWIVWYKANRDFLHSGRFVRLDVADPAVLAHGVVAADGSRALIAHVQYE
;
A
#
# COMPACT_ATOMS: atom_id res chain seq x y z
N ILE A 1 7.80 23.98 14.42
CA ILE A 1 7.45 22.64 13.88
C ILE A 1 6.63 21.88 14.91
N HIS A 2 7.11 21.62 16.13
CA HIS A 2 6.41 20.82 17.16
C HIS A 2 4.96 21.29 17.41
N ASN A 3 4.73 22.56 17.64
CA ASN A 3 3.39 23.11 17.91
C ASN A 3 2.43 22.91 16.72
N GLN A 4 2.91 22.94 15.49
CA GLN A 4 2.12 22.69 14.30
C GLN A 4 1.72 21.19 14.21
N THR A 5 2.65 20.28 14.52
CA THR A 5 2.35 18.83 14.55
C THR A 5 1.29 18.52 15.60
N VAL A 6 1.42 19.05 16.81
CA VAL A 6 0.43 18.89 17.88
C VAL A 6 -0.93 19.48 17.48
N ALA A 7 -0.95 20.63 16.82
CA ALA A 7 -2.20 21.23 16.34
C ALA A 7 -2.86 20.39 15.24
N TYR A 8 -2.07 19.78 14.36
CA TYR A 8 -2.55 18.87 13.33
C TYR A 8 -3.18 17.60 13.95
N TYR A 9 -2.56 16.99 14.93
CA TYR A 9 -3.13 15.82 15.64
C TYR A 9 -4.45 16.17 16.34
N ARG A 10 -4.51 17.31 17.02
CA ARG A 10 -5.76 17.80 17.64
C ARG A 10 -6.87 18.04 16.61
N LEU A 11 -6.52 18.53 15.42
CA LEU A 11 -7.50 18.68 14.33
C LEU A 11 -8.04 17.32 13.89
N LEU A 12 -7.16 16.34 13.70
CA LEU A 12 -7.57 14.96 13.34
C LEU A 12 -8.47 14.35 14.42
N ASP A 13 -8.12 14.50 15.70
CA ASP A 13 -8.96 14.01 16.80
C ASP A 13 -10.35 14.65 16.79
N LYS A 14 -10.42 15.96 16.55
CA LYS A 14 -11.69 16.65 16.43
C LYS A 14 -12.50 16.14 15.25
N LEU A 15 -11.89 15.98 14.09
CA LEU A 15 -12.56 15.48 12.89
C LEU A 15 -13.08 14.04 13.10
N ARG A 16 -12.31 13.18 13.74
CA ARG A 16 -12.75 11.80 14.08
C ARG A 16 -13.93 11.80 15.07
N ALA A 17 -13.91 12.70 16.02
CA ALA A 17 -15.02 12.85 16.99
C ALA A 17 -16.30 13.39 16.33
N ASP A 18 -16.16 14.37 15.44
CA ASP A 18 -17.28 14.99 14.75
C ASP A 18 -17.85 14.08 13.63
N PHE A 19 -17.03 13.21 13.04
CA PHE A 19 -17.36 12.34 11.91
C PHE A 19 -16.86 10.91 12.12
N PRO A 20 -17.45 10.17 13.06
CA PRO A 20 -16.93 8.84 13.47
C PRO A 20 -17.03 7.77 12.39
N ASP A 21 -17.91 7.93 11.40
CA ASP A 21 -18.11 7.00 10.29
C ASP A 21 -17.19 7.26 9.10
N ILE A 22 -16.30 8.29 9.17
CA ILE A 22 -15.35 8.61 8.11
C ILE A 22 -13.98 8.04 8.47
N GLU A 23 -13.41 7.30 7.54
CA GLU A 23 -12.00 6.90 7.59
C GLU A 23 -11.09 8.02 7.05
N TRP A 24 -10.02 8.28 7.77
CA TRP A 24 -9.07 9.35 7.47
C TRP A 24 -7.75 8.77 6.95
N GLU A 25 -7.23 9.38 5.90
CA GLU A 25 -5.90 9.07 5.36
C GLU A 25 -4.98 10.30 5.48
N SER A 26 -3.80 10.11 6.04
CA SER A 26 -2.78 11.16 6.09
C SER A 26 -1.95 11.17 4.81
N CYS A 27 -1.84 12.35 4.20
CA CYS A 27 -0.98 12.58 3.05
C CYS A 27 -0.29 13.95 3.18
N ALA A 28 1.00 14.00 2.90
CA ALA A 28 1.76 15.25 2.81
C ALA A 28 2.85 15.09 1.74
N SER A 29 2.50 15.36 0.48
CA SER A 29 3.34 15.03 -0.69
C SER A 29 3.77 13.56 -0.64
N GLY A 30 2.78 12.67 -0.56
CA GLY A 30 3.03 11.27 -0.28
C GLY A 30 3.40 11.03 1.19
N GLY A 31 4.50 10.33 1.43
CA GLY A 31 4.93 9.86 2.75
C GLY A 31 5.60 10.89 3.65
N GLY A 32 5.61 12.18 3.30
CA GLY A 32 6.34 13.21 4.06
C GLY A 32 5.84 13.47 5.48
N ARG A 33 4.72 12.86 5.88
CA ARG A 33 4.15 12.97 7.24
C ARG A 33 3.78 11.60 7.82
N ILE A 34 4.53 10.58 7.48
CA ILE A 34 4.38 9.26 8.10
C ILE A 34 5.27 9.21 9.34
N ASP A 35 4.65 9.14 10.51
CA ASP A 35 5.30 8.90 11.80
C ASP A 35 4.40 8.08 12.72
N THR A 36 4.94 7.60 13.84
CA THR A 36 4.19 6.79 14.81
C THR A 36 3.08 7.58 15.50
N GLY A 37 3.19 8.91 15.58
CA GLY A 37 2.14 9.76 16.15
C GLY A 37 0.96 9.88 15.22
N VAL A 38 1.15 10.12 13.91
CA VAL A 38 0.03 10.31 12.99
C VAL A 38 -0.86 9.08 12.87
N ILE A 39 -0.30 7.86 12.95
CA ILE A 39 -1.10 6.62 12.87
C ILE A 39 -2.05 6.40 14.05
N GLU A 40 -1.87 7.11 15.17
CA GLU A 40 -2.86 7.11 16.26
C GLU A 40 -4.14 7.87 15.88
N HIS A 41 -4.05 8.75 14.89
CA HIS A 41 -5.11 9.68 14.50
C HIS A 41 -5.78 9.35 13.16
N VAL A 42 -5.21 8.44 12.35
CA VAL A 42 -5.73 8.09 11.03
C VAL A 42 -5.76 6.57 10.84
N GLN A 43 -6.58 6.10 9.92
CA GLN A 43 -6.66 4.68 9.60
C GLN A 43 -5.53 4.25 8.65
N ARG A 44 -5.01 5.18 7.82
CA ARG A 44 -3.90 4.90 6.90
C ARG A 44 -3.14 6.15 6.49
N CYS A 45 -1.97 5.93 5.94
CA CYS A 45 -1.13 6.97 5.36
C CYS A 45 -0.87 6.68 3.89
N TRP A 46 -0.92 7.70 3.05
CA TRP A 46 -0.48 7.60 1.67
C TRP A 46 1.05 7.53 1.63
N THR A 47 1.57 6.43 1.11
CA THR A 47 3.00 6.11 1.22
C THR A 47 3.87 6.97 0.32
N SER A 48 3.43 7.24 -0.91
CA SER A 48 4.17 8.02 -1.90
C SER A 48 3.28 8.39 -3.09
N ASP A 49 3.49 9.57 -3.64
CA ASP A 49 2.85 10.02 -4.90
C ASP A 49 3.44 9.34 -6.14
N MET A 50 4.49 8.53 -5.98
CA MET A 50 5.03 7.70 -7.05
C MET A 50 4.04 6.59 -7.39
N THR A 51 3.47 6.62 -8.59
CA THR A 51 2.47 5.64 -9.06
C THR A 51 3.08 4.46 -9.83
N ASP A 52 4.36 4.52 -10.17
CA ASP A 52 5.07 3.46 -10.86
C ASP A 52 5.20 2.20 -9.99
N ALA A 53 4.64 1.08 -10.45
CA ALA A 53 4.56 -0.14 -9.66
C ALA A 53 5.93 -0.73 -9.30
N LEU A 54 6.93 -0.63 -10.18
CA LEU A 54 8.28 -1.12 -9.88
C LEU A 54 8.97 -0.24 -8.84
N SER A 55 8.85 1.07 -8.95
CA SER A 55 9.37 2.00 -7.93
C SER A 55 8.69 1.78 -6.57
N ARG A 56 7.39 1.48 -6.57
CA ARG A 56 6.62 1.17 -5.35
C ARG A 56 7.12 -0.10 -4.64
N GLN A 57 7.66 -1.07 -5.35
CA GLN A 57 8.29 -2.25 -4.72
C GLN A 57 9.38 -1.84 -3.74
N CYS A 58 10.28 -0.94 -4.15
CA CYS A 58 11.31 -0.40 -3.26
C CYS A 58 10.73 0.47 -2.14
N ILE A 59 9.88 1.43 -2.48
CA ILE A 59 9.31 2.38 -1.52
C ILE A 59 8.59 1.63 -0.40
N GLN A 60 7.70 0.70 -0.74
CA GLN A 60 6.93 -0.08 0.23
C GLN A 60 7.81 -1.00 1.07
N ARG A 61 8.79 -1.69 0.44
CA ARG A 61 9.74 -2.56 1.14
C ARG A 61 10.48 -1.83 2.27
N TRP A 62 10.81 -0.57 2.09
CA TRP A 62 11.53 0.21 3.10
C TRP A 62 10.59 0.87 4.11
N THR A 63 9.42 1.32 3.69
CA THR A 63 8.44 1.96 4.59
C THR A 63 7.92 0.98 5.64
N VAL A 64 7.67 -0.27 5.28
CA VAL A 64 7.19 -1.30 6.22
C VAL A 64 8.17 -1.67 7.34
N GLN A 65 9.38 -1.14 7.33
CA GLN A 65 10.29 -1.30 8.47
C GLN A 65 9.87 -0.48 9.68
N ASN A 66 9.13 0.58 9.45
CA ASN A 66 8.74 1.54 10.50
C ASN A 66 7.23 1.52 10.76
N ILE A 67 6.43 1.22 9.74
CA ILE A 67 4.96 1.28 9.81
C ILE A 67 4.41 -0.03 9.28
N ALA A 68 3.47 -0.62 10.00
CA ALA A 68 2.84 -1.87 9.59
C ALA A 68 2.06 -1.71 8.26
N PRO A 69 2.03 -2.74 7.40
CA PRO A 69 1.50 -2.64 6.03
C PRO A 69 0.05 -2.19 5.96
N GLU A 70 -0.78 -2.57 6.93
CA GLU A 70 -2.22 -2.22 6.98
C GLU A 70 -2.46 -0.71 7.11
N TYR A 71 -1.49 0.04 7.62
CA TYR A 71 -1.55 1.50 7.70
C TYR A 71 -1.04 2.22 6.45
N LEU A 72 -0.55 1.49 5.47
CA LEU A 72 0.05 2.07 4.26
C LEU A 72 -0.88 1.92 3.06
N GLY A 73 -1.32 3.03 2.48
CA GLY A 73 -2.07 3.04 1.24
C GLY A 73 -1.23 2.56 0.07
N ALA A 74 -1.76 1.58 -0.69
CA ALA A 74 -1.16 1.12 -1.93
C ALA A 74 -2.25 0.88 -2.97
N HIS A 75 -2.13 1.55 -4.11
CA HIS A 75 -3.17 1.56 -5.13
C HIS A 75 -2.67 0.92 -6.43
N ILE A 76 -3.59 0.27 -7.13
CA ILE A 76 -3.42 -0.05 -8.54
C ILE A 76 -3.64 1.24 -9.31
N SER A 77 -2.55 1.84 -9.78
CA SER A 77 -2.58 3.04 -10.61
C SER A 77 -2.82 2.69 -12.08
N GLN A 78 -2.92 3.71 -12.93
CA GLN A 78 -3.07 3.53 -14.38
C GLN A 78 -1.94 2.66 -14.99
N PRO A 79 -2.18 2.02 -16.17
CA PRO A 79 -1.19 1.11 -16.80
C PRO A 79 0.18 1.74 -17.02
N THR A 80 0.22 2.98 -17.53
CA THR A 80 1.45 3.72 -17.79
C THR A 80 1.66 4.77 -16.71
N SER A 81 2.75 4.66 -15.98
CA SER A 81 3.13 5.65 -14.97
C SER A 81 3.42 7.01 -15.60
N GLN A 82 2.81 8.06 -15.05
CA GLN A 82 3.05 9.43 -15.50
C GLN A 82 4.47 9.92 -15.19
N GLN A 83 5.07 9.42 -14.11
CA GLN A 83 6.41 9.85 -13.67
C GLN A 83 7.53 9.19 -14.46
N THR A 84 7.36 7.94 -14.88
CA THR A 84 8.45 7.14 -15.48
C THR A 84 8.20 6.75 -16.93
N GLY A 85 6.94 6.82 -17.40
CA GLY A 85 6.53 6.32 -18.71
C GLY A 85 6.51 4.79 -18.83
N ARG A 86 6.85 4.05 -17.78
CA ARG A 86 6.81 2.57 -17.79
C ARG A 86 5.38 2.07 -17.73
N THR A 87 5.11 0.97 -18.41
CA THR A 87 3.79 0.34 -18.50
C THR A 87 3.83 -1.06 -17.89
N TYR A 88 2.83 -1.38 -17.07
CA TYR A 88 2.72 -2.67 -16.41
C TYR A 88 1.32 -3.27 -16.55
N SER A 89 1.26 -4.61 -16.53
CA SER A 89 0.00 -5.38 -16.49
C SER A 89 -0.80 -5.08 -15.21
N VAL A 90 -2.09 -5.38 -15.22
CA VAL A 90 -2.94 -5.35 -14.02
C VAL A 90 -2.34 -6.25 -12.94
N ALA A 91 -1.91 -7.47 -13.31
CA ALA A 91 -1.30 -8.44 -12.39
C ALA A 91 -0.11 -7.86 -11.61
N PHE A 92 0.85 -7.23 -12.28
CA PHE A 92 2.03 -6.68 -11.61
C PHE A 92 1.67 -5.52 -10.68
N ARG A 93 0.80 -4.61 -11.13
CA ARG A 93 0.31 -3.48 -10.31
C ARG A 93 -0.46 -3.95 -9.09
N ALA A 94 -1.34 -4.96 -9.27
CA ALA A 94 -2.11 -5.55 -8.17
C ALA A 94 -1.20 -6.30 -7.19
N ALA A 95 -0.30 -7.16 -7.67
CA ALA A 95 0.65 -7.89 -6.82
C ALA A 95 1.55 -6.96 -6.00
N THR A 96 1.85 -5.76 -6.51
CA THR A 96 2.58 -4.72 -5.77
C THR A 96 1.73 -4.13 -4.64
N ALA A 97 0.42 -3.99 -4.82
CA ALA A 97 -0.46 -3.30 -3.88
C ALA A 97 -1.05 -4.19 -2.79
N VAL A 98 -1.25 -5.49 -3.03
CA VAL A 98 -2.07 -6.38 -2.18
C VAL A 98 -1.59 -6.58 -0.75
N PHE A 99 -0.33 -6.33 -0.44
CA PHE A 99 0.18 -6.48 0.92
C PHE A 99 -0.20 -5.33 1.87
N HIS A 100 -0.82 -4.28 1.37
CA HIS A 100 -1.09 -3.03 2.06
C HIS A 100 -2.61 -2.73 2.07
N SER A 101 -2.98 -1.52 2.51
CA SER A 101 -4.34 -1.01 2.35
C SER A 101 -4.59 -0.76 0.86
N PHE A 102 -5.24 -1.73 0.23
CA PHE A 102 -5.39 -1.84 -1.22
C PHE A 102 -6.47 -0.91 -1.75
N GLY A 103 -6.16 -0.18 -2.81
CA GLY A 103 -7.10 0.70 -3.48
C GLY A 103 -6.88 0.74 -5.00
N ILE A 104 -7.67 1.57 -5.68
CA ILE A 104 -7.59 1.80 -7.12
C ILE A 104 -7.47 3.30 -7.34
N GLU A 105 -6.40 3.71 -8.04
CA GLU A 105 -6.11 5.08 -8.43
C GLU A 105 -5.96 5.13 -9.97
N TRP A 106 -7.06 4.89 -10.65
CA TRP A 106 -7.09 4.74 -12.09
C TRP A 106 -8.46 5.17 -12.65
N ASP A 107 -8.47 5.85 -13.79
CA ASP A 107 -9.69 6.11 -14.55
C ASP A 107 -10.15 4.81 -15.21
N ILE A 108 -10.91 4.00 -14.48
CA ILE A 108 -11.40 2.70 -14.93
C ILE A 108 -12.37 2.78 -16.12
N THR A 109 -12.89 3.97 -16.44
CA THR A 109 -13.75 4.15 -17.63
C THR A 109 -12.97 4.02 -18.93
N LYS A 110 -11.62 4.07 -18.86
CA LYS A 110 -10.71 3.89 -19.99
C LYS A 110 -10.07 2.50 -20.04
N ALA A 111 -10.42 1.64 -19.08
CA ALA A 111 -9.89 0.28 -19.02
C ALA A 111 -10.55 -0.61 -20.09
N SER A 112 -9.81 -1.59 -20.60
CA SER A 112 -10.39 -2.64 -21.43
C SER A 112 -11.25 -3.59 -20.59
N ASP A 113 -12.19 -4.29 -21.22
CA ASP A 113 -13.00 -5.30 -20.54
C ASP A 113 -12.13 -6.40 -19.91
N ALA A 114 -11.02 -6.77 -20.54
CA ALA A 114 -10.06 -7.73 -20.01
C ALA A 114 -9.38 -7.22 -18.73
N ASP A 115 -8.95 -5.96 -18.71
CA ASP A 115 -8.37 -5.34 -17.52
C ASP A 115 -9.39 -5.25 -16.38
N LEU A 116 -10.63 -4.91 -16.68
CA LEU A 116 -11.71 -4.84 -15.68
C LEU A 116 -12.01 -6.20 -15.08
N GLN A 117 -12.04 -7.27 -15.88
CA GLN A 117 -12.23 -8.65 -15.40
C GLN A 117 -11.06 -9.09 -14.50
N GLU A 118 -9.83 -8.80 -14.91
CA GLU A 118 -8.66 -9.12 -14.11
C GLU A 118 -8.65 -8.33 -12.80
N LEU A 119 -8.94 -7.03 -12.85
CA LEU A 119 -9.07 -6.18 -11.67
C LEU A 119 -10.13 -6.68 -10.70
N ALA A 120 -11.32 -7.06 -11.21
CA ALA A 120 -12.38 -7.64 -10.40
C ALA A 120 -11.91 -8.93 -9.69
N SER A 121 -11.17 -9.79 -10.39
CA SER A 121 -10.58 -11.01 -9.81
C SER A 121 -9.62 -10.70 -8.68
N TRP A 122 -8.75 -9.69 -8.83
CA TRP A 122 -7.85 -9.23 -7.79
C TRP A 122 -8.59 -8.66 -6.58
N ILE A 123 -9.65 -7.90 -6.78
CA ILE A 123 -10.50 -7.37 -5.69
C ILE A 123 -11.13 -8.50 -4.88
N VAL A 124 -11.69 -9.51 -5.57
CA VAL A 124 -12.27 -10.70 -4.92
C VAL A 124 -11.20 -11.43 -4.11
N TRP A 125 -10.04 -11.65 -4.72
CA TRP A 125 -8.92 -12.31 -4.06
C TRP A 125 -8.45 -11.53 -2.82
N TYR A 126 -8.28 -10.21 -2.95
CA TYR A 126 -7.86 -9.36 -1.82
C TYR A 126 -8.88 -9.41 -0.67
N LYS A 127 -10.18 -9.27 -0.97
CA LYS A 127 -11.23 -9.35 0.06
C LYS A 127 -11.23 -10.68 0.80
N ALA A 128 -10.93 -11.77 0.13
CA ALA A 128 -10.85 -13.11 0.73
C ALA A 128 -9.57 -13.33 1.56
N ASN A 129 -8.54 -12.53 1.37
CA ASN A 129 -7.23 -12.72 2.00
C ASN A 129 -6.79 -11.58 2.91
N ARG A 130 -7.45 -10.41 2.92
CA ARG A 130 -7.00 -9.21 3.65
C ARG A 130 -6.83 -9.45 5.15
N ASP A 131 -7.69 -10.26 5.77
CA ASP A 131 -7.59 -10.55 7.19
C ASP A 131 -6.28 -11.29 7.50
N PHE A 132 -5.89 -12.24 6.66
CA PHE A 132 -4.59 -12.90 6.74
C PHE A 132 -3.43 -11.92 6.47
N LEU A 133 -3.55 -11.12 5.43
CA LEU A 133 -2.51 -10.16 5.02
C LEU A 133 -2.21 -9.14 6.12
N HIS A 134 -3.25 -8.68 6.84
CA HIS A 134 -3.14 -7.64 7.85
C HIS A 134 -3.03 -8.15 9.28
N SER A 135 -3.19 -9.46 9.53
CA SER A 135 -2.99 -10.07 10.85
C SER A 135 -1.71 -10.90 10.95
N GLY A 136 -1.10 -11.22 9.83
CA GLY A 136 0.16 -11.95 9.76
C GLY A 136 1.38 -11.05 10.02
N ARG A 137 2.53 -11.69 10.16
CA ARG A 137 3.81 -10.99 10.26
C ARG A 137 4.37 -10.71 8.88
N PHE A 138 4.55 -9.44 8.54
CA PHE A 138 5.26 -9.06 7.31
C PHE A 138 6.74 -9.43 7.43
N VAL A 139 7.29 -10.05 6.38
CA VAL A 139 8.69 -10.49 6.31
C VAL A 139 9.35 -9.96 5.05
N ARG A 140 10.61 -9.57 5.17
CA ARG A 140 11.51 -9.33 4.05
C ARG A 140 12.51 -10.47 4.03
N LEU A 141 12.72 -11.04 2.86
CA LEU A 141 13.67 -12.10 2.67
C LEU A 141 14.93 -11.53 2.01
N ASP A 142 16.08 -11.91 2.53
CA ASP A 142 17.35 -11.59 1.89
C ASP A 142 17.59 -12.62 0.78
N VAL A 143 17.82 -12.10 -0.42
CA VAL A 143 18.12 -12.90 -1.61
C VAL A 143 19.51 -12.51 -2.09
N ALA A 144 20.31 -13.50 -2.49
CA ALA A 144 21.69 -13.26 -2.93
C ALA A 144 21.77 -12.47 -4.25
N ASP A 145 20.75 -12.59 -5.11
CA ASP A 145 20.66 -11.83 -6.35
C ASP A 145 20.13 -10.40 -6.07
N PRO A 146 20.91 -9.35 -6.29
CA PRO A 146 20.50 -7.97 -6.08
C PRO A 146 19.36 -7.52 -7.01
N ALA A 147 19.14 -8.21 -8.13
CA ALA A 147 18.04 -7.95 -9.06
C ALA A 147 16.70 -8.53 -8.57
N VAL A 148 16.68 -9.19 -7.41
CA VAL A 148 15.47 -9.84 -6.87
C VAL A 148 15.09 -9.21 -5.54
N LEU A 149 13.80 -8.86 -5.41
CA LEU A 149 13.17 -8.51 -4.14
C LEU A 149 12.23 -9.63 -3.71
N ALA A 150 12.35 -10.09 -2.46
CA ALA A 150 11.41 -11.03 -1.89
C ALA A 150 10.86 -10.51 -0.56
N HIS A 151 9.54 -10.55 -0.41
CA HIS A 151 8.84 -10.15 0.81
C HIS A 151 7.45 -10.81 0.86
N GLY A 152 6.80 -10.75 1.99
CA GLY A 152 5.47 -11.30 2.11
C GLY A 152 4.93 -11.30 3.52
N VAL A 153 3.88 -12.09 3.74
CA VAL A 153 3.21 -12.25 5.03
C VAL A 153 3.22 -13.71 5.43
N VAL A 154 3.55 -13.97 6.69
CA VAL A 154 3.46 -15.28 7.33
C VAL A 154 2.40 -15.22 8.42
N ALA A 155 1.46 -16.16 8.42
CA ALA A 155 0.45 -16.27 9.47
C ALA A 155 1.11 -16.40 10.86
N ALA A 156 0.45 -15.86 11.88
CA ALA A 156 0.99 -15.85 13.24
C ALA A 156 1.30 -17.26 13.78
N ASP A 157 0.53 -18.26 13.36
CA ASP A 157 0.72 -19.66 13.72
C ASP A 157 1.68 -20.43 12.78
N GLY A 158 2.23 -19.76 11.77
CA GLY A 158 3.13 -20.37 10.79
C GLY A 158 2.47 -21.31 9.77
N SER A 159 1.15 -21.48 9.80
CA SER A 159 0.42 -22.42 8.94
C SER A 159 0.35 -22.00 7.47
N ARG A 160 0.55 -20.72 7.18
CA ARG A 160 0.37 -20.13 5.86
C ARG A 160 1.36 -18.99 5.62
N ALA A 161 1.84 -18.89 4.38
CA ALA A 161 2.62 -17.74 3.93
C ALA A 161 2.20 -17.33 2.52
N LEU A 162 2.28 -16.05 2.23
CA LEU A 162 2.21 -15.48 0.89
C LEU A 162 3.49 -14.68 0.65
N ILE A 163 4.25 -15.08 -0.37
CA ILE A 163 5.53 -14.44 -0.70
C ILE A 163 5.47 -13.88 -2.11
N ALA A 164 5.80 -12.61 -2.26
CA ALA A 164 6.12 -12.02 -3.55
C ALA A 164 7.60 -12.22 -3.84
N HIS A 165 7.88 -12.70 -5.05
CA HIS A 165 9.22 -12.76 -5.63
C HIS A 165 9.21 -11.85 -6.85
N VAL A 166 9.96 -10.77 -6.81
CA VAL A 166 9.92 -9.70 -7.79
C VAL A 166 11.27 -9.60 -8.49
N GLN A 167 11.29 -9.81 -9.80
CA GLN A 167 12.45 -9.51 -10.63
C GLN A 167 12.47 -7.99 -10.86
N TYR A 168 13.54 -7.34 -10.41
CA TYR A 168 13.67 -5.88 -10.43
C TYR A 168 14.39 -5.38 -11.69
N GLU A 169 15.32 -6.18 -12.23
CA GLU A 169 16.11 -5.93 -13.45
C GLU A 169 16.01 -7.10 -14.43
#